data_b625ef3779c21e9403b61e5ec704bcd0
#
_entry.id   b625ef3779c21e9403b61e5ec704bcd0
#
_cell.length_a   1.000
_cell.length_b   1.000
_cell.length_c   1.000
_cell.angle_alpha   90.00
_cell.angle_beta   90.00
_cell.angle_gamma   90.00
#
_symmetry.space_group_name_H-M   'P 1'
#
loop_
_entity.id
_entity.type
_entity.pdbx_description
1 polymer ?
#
loop_
_entity_poly.entity_id
_entity_poly.type
_entity_poly.pdbx_seq_one_letter_code
_entity_poly.pdbx_strand_id
1 'polypeptide(L)'
;MFKFKCDPFHYELHDVREYVIDYRIRIIQQHHYRLEHLYLKEIEELQTAISIRPETNEDTETYEEDSLTEIEFVLLRMHRVSTVMAVFAFFESSLFSICTSLQLRQQNQLTLSDISGAGINKFRKYLQKVCGINFNRLENEWSFLTDLAAIRNCLAHCDGDLRRYKNRPQVEAIAKRSLEISIEEEHLVTLTNLRSV
;
A
#
# COMPACT_ATOMS: atom_id res chain seq x y z
N MET A 1 -26.55 -0.39 8.41
CA MET A 1 -26.52 0.91 9.10
C MET A 1 -25.69 0.73 10.39
N PHE A 2 -24.40 1.04 10.35
CA PHE A 2 -23.52 0.88 11.50
C PHE A 2 -23.78 2.02 12.46
N LYS A 3 -24.34 1.70 13.64
CA LYS A 3 -24.47 2.63 14.74
C LYS A 3 -23.10 2.80 15.39
N PHE A 4 -22.44 3.91 15.14
CA PHE A 4 -21.28 4.34 15.91
C PHE A 4 -21.74 4.57 17.36
N LYS A 5 -21.29 3.70 18.29
CA LYS A 5 -21.38 3.98 19.71
C LYS A 5 -20.21 4.90 20.08
N CYS A 6 -20.34 6.18 19.77
CA CYS A 6 -19.46 7.20 20.32
C CYS A 6 -20.16 7.80 21.54
N ASP A 7 -19.46 7.80 22.65
CA ASP A 7 -19.88 8.56 23.84
C ASP A 7 -19.85 10.05 23.49
N PRO A 8 -20.97 10.76 23.48
CA PRO A 8 -21.02 12.16 23.08
C PRO A 8 -20.24 13.12 24.01
N PHE A 9 -19.77 12.62 25.15
CA PHE A 9 -19.04 13.42 26.16
C PHE A 9 -17.51 13.29 26.10
N HIS A 10 -16.96 12.41 25.25
CA HIS A 10 -15.51 12.21 25.11
C HIS A 10 -14.92 12.83 23.83
N TYR A 11 -15.66 13.67 23.13
CA TYR A 11 -15.23 14.30 21.87
C TYR A 11 -14.07 15.30 21.98
N GLU A 12 -13.69 15.72 23.17
CA GLU A 12 -12.61 16.68 23.36
C GLU A 12 -11.20 16.08 23.32
N LEU A 13 -11.04 14.76 23.46
CA LEU A 13 -9.74 14.11 23.64
C LEU A 13 -9.25 13.30 22.43
N HIS A 14 -10.15 12.81 21.58
CA HIS A 14 -9.77 12.07 20.36
C HIS A 14 -10.40 12.66 19.12
N ASP A 15 -9.57 13.04 18.15
CA ASP A 15 -10.06 13.47 16.86
C ASP A 15 -10.78 12.30 16.17
N VAL A 16 -12.05 12.49 15.81
CA VAL A 16 -12.85 11.50 15.06
C VAL A 16 -12.09 10.96 13.84
N ARG A 17 -11.16 11.74 13.30
CA ARG A 17 -10.28 11.36 12.20
C ARG A 17 -9.33 10.25 12.54
N GLU A 18 -8.74 10.25 13.75
CA GLU A 18 -7.87 9.16 14.19
C GLU A 18 -8.63 7.82 14.16
N TYR A 19 -9.84 7.81 14.70
CA TYR A 19 -10.70 6.63 14.64
C TYR A 19 -11.04 6.21 13.20
N VAL A 20 -11.37 7.18 12.33
CA VAL A 20 -11.70 6.89 10.92
C VAL A 20 -10.48 6.36 10.17
N ILE A 21 -9.29 6.90 10.44
CA ILE A 21 -8.03 6.45 9.83
C ILE A 21 -7.73 5.03 10.26
N ASP A 22 -7.74 4.75 11.56
CA ASP A 22 -7.49 3.43 12.12
C ASP A 22 -8.51 2.38 11.62
N TYR A 23 -9.80 2.74 11.63
CA TYR A 23 -10.84 1.87 11.10
C TYR A 23 -10.64 1.51 9.63
N ARG A 24 -10.33 2.50 8.79
CA ARG A 24 -10.11 2.27 7.35
C ARG A 24 -8.86 1.45 7.07
N ILE A 25 -7.77 1.68 7.79
CA ILE A 25 -6.55 0.86 7.69
C ILE A 25 -6.88 -0.59 8.02
N ARG A 26 -7.57 -0.83 9.12
CA ARG A 26 -8.00 -2.20 9.50
C ARG A 26 -8.88 -2.87 8.45
N ILE A 27 -9.79 -2.14 7.82
CA ILE A 27 -10.62 -2.69 6.73
C ILE A 27 -9.77 -3.06 5.52
N ILE A 28 -8.82 -2.21 5.12
CA ILE A 28 -7.91 -2.52 4.01
C ILE A 28 -7.07 -3.75 4.34
N GLN A 29 -6.52 -3.84 5.56
CA GLN A 29 -5.77 -5.01 6.01
C GLN A 29 -6.62 -6.28 5.99
N GLN A 30 -7.84 -6.24 6.54
CA GLN A 30 -8.75 -7.40 6.54
C GLN A 30 -9.13 -7.83 5.12
N HIS A 31 -9.36 -6.88 4.21
CA HIS A 31 -9.62 -7.17 2.82
C HIS A 31 -8.43 -7.84 2.15
N HIS A 32 -7.23 -7.29 2.35
CA HIS A 32 -5.98 -7.86 1.85
C HIS A 32 -5.80 -9.30 2.34
N TYR A 33 -5.86 -9.55 3.65
CA TYR A 33 -5.68 -10.90 4.21
C TYR A 33 -6.69 -11.91 3.68
N ARG A 34 -7.96 -11.49 3.49
CA ARG A 34 -9.00 -12.39 2.96
C ARG A 34 -8.70 -12.80 1.52
N LEU A 35 -8.36 -11.86 0.65
CA LEU A 35 -8.06 -12.15 -0.74
C LEU A 35 -6.73 -12.91 -0.89
N GLU A 36 -5.70 -12.52 -0.17
CA GLU A 36 -4.42 -13.24 -0.13
C GLU A 36 -4.63 -14.71 0.26
N HIS A 37 -5.41 -14.95 1.33
CA HIS A 37 -5.72 -16.31 1.76
C HIS A 37 -6.54 -17.10 0.73
N LEU A 38 -7.48 -16.46 0.05
CA LEU A 38 -8.27 -17.12 -1.00
C LEU A 38 -7.39 -17.55 -2.18
N TYR A 39 -6.53 -16.66 -2.69
CA TYR A 39 -5.63 -16.98 -3.78
C TYR A 39 -4.60 -18.06 -3.40
N LEU A 40 -4.00 -17.97 -2.22
CA LEU A 40 -3.04 -18.97 -1.75
C LEU A 40 -3.68 -20.34 -1.58
N LYS A 41 -4.92 -20.40 -1.10
CA LYS A 41 -5.67 -21.66 -0.99
C LYS A 41 -5.99 -22.25 -2.36
N GLU A 42 -6.40 -21.43 -3.32
CA GLU A 42 -6.70 -21.86 -4.68
C GLU A 42 -5.44 -22.39 -5.39
N ILE A 43 -4.28 -21.73 -5.18
CA ILE A 43 -2.98 -22.20 -5.64
C ILE A 43 -2.65 -23.57 -5.05
N GLU A 44 -2.83 -23.77 -3.75
CA GLU A 44 -2.57 -25.05 -3.07
C GLU A 44 -3.49 -26.18 -3.61
N GLU A 45 -4.76 -25.86 -3.84
CA GLU A 45 -5.74 -26.80 -4.41
C GLU A 45 -5.35 -27.21 -5.84
N LEU A 46 -4.95 -26.26 -6.70
CA LEU A 46 -4.50 -26.53 -8.06
C LEU A 46 -3.20 -27.32 -8.09
N GLN A 47 -2.21 -26.95 -7.29
CA GLN A 47 -0.93 -27.68 -7.18
C GLN A 47 -1.16 -29.12 -6.71
N THR A 48 -2.09 -29.32 -5.78
CA THR A 48 -2.47 -30.66 -5.33
C THR A 48 -3.13 -31.46 -6.47
N ALA A 49 -4.07 -30.86 -7.19
CA ALA A 49 -4.76 -31.50 -8.32
C ALA A 49 -3.77 -31.91 -9.43
N ILE A 50 -2.82 -31.04 -9.76
CA ILE A 50 -1.76 -31.34 -10.74
C ILE A 50 -0.90 -32.51 -10.26
N SER A 51 -0.53 -32.52 -8.96
CA SER A 51 0.38 -33.54 -8.40
C SER A 51 -0.18 -34.95 -8.35
N ILE A 52 -1.51 -35.12 -8.24
CA ILE A 52 -2.18 -36.43 -8.12
C ILE A 52 -2.71 -36.98 -9.47
N ARG A 53 -2.53 -36.22 -10.54
CA ARG A 53 -3.03 -36.57 -11.87
C ARG A 53 -2.24 -37.75 -12.46
N PRO A 54 -2.93 -38.76 -13.05
CA PRO A 54 -2.27 -39.79 -13.85
C PRO A 54 -1.76 -39.22 -15.18
N GLU A 55 -0.58 -39.65 -15.64
CA GLU A 55 0.14 -39.14 -16.83
C GLU A 55 -0.60 -39.27 -18.20
N THR A 56 -1.92 -39.48 -18.21
CA THR A 56 -2.63 -39.94 -19.42
C THR A 56 -3.54 -38.93 -20.11
N ASN A 57 -3.62 -37.68 -19.69
CA ASN A 57 -4.55 -36.66 -20.27
C ASN A 57 -3.86 -35.33 -20.60
N GLU A 58 -3.25 -35.23 -21.80
CA GLU A 58 -2.60 -33.98 -22.31
C GLU A 58 -3.53 -32.76 -22.34
N ASP A 59 -4.80 -32.92 -22.71
CA ASP A 59 -5.75 -31.77 -22.84
C ASP A 59 -6.22 -31.17 -21.52
N THR A 60 -6.15 -31.93 -20.42
CA THR A 60 -6.55 -31.41 -19.09
C THR A 60 -5.36 -30.78 -18.37
N GLU A 61 -4.13 -31.15 -18.74
CA GLU A 61 -2.90 -30.57 -18.22
C GLU A 61 -2.85 -29.05 -18.41
N THR A 62 -3.18 -28.58 -19.58
CA THR A 62 -3.12 -27.17 -19.98
C THR A 62 -4.04 -26.26 -19.14
N TYR A 63 -5.24 -26.71 -18.77
CA TYR A 63 -6.22 -25.84 -18.08
C TYR A 63 -5.84 -25.54 -16.61
N GLU A 64 -5.36 -26.53 -15.86
CA GLU A 64 -5.00 -26.33 -14.44
C GLU A 64 -3.66 -25.61 -14.32
N GLU A 65 -2.70 -25.87 -15.20
CA GLU A 65 -1.43 -25.15 -15.27
C GLU A 65 -1.62 -23.69 -15.71
N ASP A 66 -2.48 -23.45 -16.72
CA ASP A 66 -2.83 -22.10 -17.14
C ASP A 66 -3.53 -21.34 -16.02
N SER A 67 -4.49 -21.96 -15.31
CA SER A 67 -5.18 -21.37 -14.17
C SER A 67 -4.21 -21.06 -13.01
N LEU A 68 -3.29 -21.95 -12.70
CA LEU A 68 -2.26 -21.74 -11.69
C LEU A 68 -1.39 -20.54 -12.05
N THR A 69 -0.94 -20.48 -13.30
CA THR A 69 -0.14 -19.36 -13.82
C THR A 69 -0.91 -18.03 -13.75
N GLU A 70 -2.18 -18.02 -14.14
CA GLU A 70 -3.03 -16.83 -14.06
C GLU A 70 -3.17 -16.33 -12.63
N ILE A 71 -3.41 -17.24 -11.67
CA ILE A 71 -3.59 -16.84 -10.27
C ILE A 71 -2.28 -16.33 -9.68
N GLU A 72 -1.17 -17.05 -9.84
CA GLU A 72 0.12 -16.70 -9.23
C GLU A 72 0.70 -15.40 -9.82
N PHE A 73 0.73 -15.28 -11.14
CA PHE A 73 1.44 -14.20 -11.80
C PHE A 73 0.55 -12.99 -12.13
N VAL A 74 -0.76 -13.18 -12.31
CA VAL A 74 -1.66 -12.08 -12.68
C VAL A 74 -2.52 -11.65 -11.51
N LEU A 75 -3.38 -12.51 -10.99
CA LEU A 75 -4.40 -12.10 -10.01
C LEU A 75 -3.80 -11.74 -8.65
N LEU A 76 -2.88 -12.56 -8.14
CA LEU A 76 -2.21 -12.30 -6.87
C LEU A 76 -1.33 -11.04 -6.95
N ARG A 77 -0.59 -10.86 -8.05
CA ARG A 77 0.17 -9.64 -8.30
C ARG A 77 -0.76 -8.42 -8.35
N MET A 78 -1.83 -8.48 -9.13
CA MET A 78 -2.79 -7.39 -9.27
C MET A 78 -3.44 -7.03 -7.93
N HIS A 79 -3.79 -8.03 -7.12
CA HIS A 79 -4.31 -7.83 -5.77
C HIS A 79 -3.31 -7.07 -4.88
N ARG A 80 -2.05 -7.51 -4.82
CA ARG A 80 -1.00 -6.89 -4.01
C ARG A 80 -0.72 -5.45 -4.43
N VAL A 81 -0.58 -5.22 -5.74
CA VAL A 81 -0.40 -3.88 -6.31
C VAL A 81 -1.59 -2.97 -5.95
N SER A 82 -2.82 -3.46 -6.12
CA SER A 82 -4.04 -2.70 -5.77
C SER A 82 -4.09 -2.35 -4.28
N THR A 83 -3.64 -3.24 -3.40
CA THR A 83 -3.55 -2.97 -1.96
C THR A 83 -2.58 -1.84 -1.67
N VAL A 84 -1.37 -1.85 -2.24
CA VAL A 84 -0.40 -0.76 -2.09
C VAL A 84 -0.97 0.57 -2.59
N MET A 85 -1.66 0.57 -3.73
CA MET A 85 -2.32 1.76 -4.27
C MET A 85 -3.40 2.28 -3.33
N ALA A 86 -4.25 1.40 -2.80
CA ALA A 86 -5.35 1.77 -1.90
C ALA A 86 -4.83 2.35 -0.57
N VAL A 87 -3.85 1.71 0.05
CA VAL A 87 -3.21 2.18 1.29
C VAL A 87 -2.60 3.57 1.07
N PHE A 88 -1.83 3.74 -0.01
CA PHE A 88 -1.15 5.00 -0.27
C PHE A 88 -2.12 6.13 -0.59
N ALA A 89 -3.14 5.89 -1.41
CA ALA A 89 -4.18 6.87 -1.73
C ALA A 89 -4.96 7.30 -0.48
N PHE A 90 -5.29 6.34 0.38
CA PHE A 90 -5.93 6.62 1.65
C PHE A 90 -5.03 7.46 2.57
N PHE A 91 -3.74 7.14 2.63
CA PHE A 91 -2.76 7.89 3.41
C PHE A 91 -2.61 9.34 2.91
N GLU A 92 -2.46 9.57 1.61
CA GLU A 92 -2.40 10.92 1.02
C GLU A 92 -3.68 11.73 1.34
N SER A 93 -4.85 11.11 1.21
CA SER A 93 -6.14 11.73 1.56
C SER A 93 -6.23 12.11 3.04
N SER A 94 -5.71 11.24 3.92
CA SER A 94 -5.67 11.49 5.36
C SER A 94 -4.73 12.65 5.71
N LEU A 95 -3.54 12.70 5.12
CA LEU A 95 -2.61 13.82 5.28
C LEU A 95 -3.23 15.15 4.81
N PHE A 96 -3.93 15.14 3.67
CA PHE A 96 -4.63 16.32 3.17
C PHE A 96 -5.67 16.81 4.19
N SER A 97 -6.48 15.89 4.72
CA SER A 97 -7.49 16.20 5.74
C SER A 97 -6.87 16.77 7.03
N ILE A 98 -5.74 16.21 7.49
CA ILE A 98 -4.99 16.71 8.65
C ILE A 98 -4.48 18.14 8.38
N CYS A 99 -3.83 18.37 7.24
CA CYS A 99 -3.32 19.70 6.87
C CYS A 99 -4.42 20.75 6.83
N THR A 100 -5.55 20.44 6.19
CA THR A 100 -6.71 21.35 6.11
C THR A 100 -7.27 21.68 7.49
N SER A 101 -7.36 20.69 8.35
CA SER A 101 -7.84 20.92 9.72
C SER A 101 -6.92 21.76 10.57
N LEU A 102 -5.61 21.50 10.48
CA LEU A 102 -4.63 22.31 11.20
C LEU A 102 -4.62 23.74 10.68
N GLN A 103 -4.77 23.93 9.37
CA GLN A 103 -4.93 25.25 8.78
C GLN A 103 -6.10 26.02 9.42
N LEU A 104 -7.27 25.39 9.49
CA LEU A 104 -8.47 26.03 10.06
C LEU A 104 -8.32 26.29 11.56
N ARG A 105 -7.81 25.33 12.33
CA ARG A 105 -7.62 25.48 13.79
C ARG A 105 -6.61 26.55 14.16
N GLN A 106 -5.51 26.65 13.42
CA GLN A 106 -4.43 27.60 13.66
C GLN A 106 -4.63 28.93 12.93
N GLN A 107 -5.69 29.04 12.12
CA GLN A 107 -5.98 30.23 11.29
C GLN A 107 -4.79 30.61 10.38
N ASN A 108 -4.06 29.60 9.86
CA ASN A 108 -2.92 29.83 9.00
C ASN A 108 -3.36 30.45 7.66
N GLN A 109 -2.72 31.53 7.26
CA GLN A 109 -2.98 32.17 5.96
C GLN A 109 -2.48 31.35 4.79
N LEU A 110 -1.36 30.64 4.98
CA LEU A 110 -0.81 29.74 3.96
C LEU A 110 -1.58 28.43 3.92
N THR A 111 -1.94 28.04 2.73
CA THR A 111 -2.60 26.76 2.42
C THR A 111 -1.60 25.73 1.94
N LEU A 112 -2.01 24.48 1.86
CA LEU A 112 -1.18 23.43 1.27
C LEU A 112 -0.82 23.72 -0.20
N SER A 113 -1.69 24.41 -0.96
CA SER A 113 -1.43 24.79 -2.36
C SER A 113 -0.28 25.78 -2.51
N ASP A 114 -0.01 26.61 -1.50
CA ASP A 114 1.06 27.61 -1.53
C ASP A 114 2.46 26.99 -1.31
N ILE A 115 2.52 25.71 -0.93
CA ILE A 115 3.78 25.00 -0.69
C ILE A 115 4.26 24.35 -1.98
N SER A 116 5.50 24.64 -2.35
CA SER A 116 6.17 24.02 -3.50
C SER A 116 6.55 22.55 -3.21
N GLY A 117 6.47 21.71 -4.23
CA GLY A 117 6.80 20.28 -4.16
C GLY A 117 5.61 19.40 -4.54
N ALA A 118 5.83 18.10 -4.51
CA ALA A 118 4.83 17.09 -4.87
C ALA A 118 4.82 15.93 -3.88
N GLY A 119 3.75 15.13 -3.92
CA GLY A 119 3.57 13.93 -3.11
C GLY A 119 3.65 14.20 -1.61
N ILE A 120 4.00 13.16 -0.86
CA ILE A 120 4.02 13.21 0.62
C ILE A 120 5.00 14.24 1.19
N ASN A 121 6.08 14.56 0.48
CA ASN A 121 7.05 15.56 0.92
C ASN A 121 6.45 16.98 0.98
N LYS A 122 5.45 17.28 0.16
CA LYS A 122 4.70 18.54 0.21
C LYS A 122 3.93 18.66 1.53
N PHE A 123 3.26 17.58 1.96
CA PHE A 123 2.54 17.51 3.24
C PHE A 123 3.50 17.68 4.42
N ARG A 124 4.63 16.95 4.43
CA ARG A 124 5.65 17.10 5.47
C ARG A 124 6.12 18.54 5.60
N LYS A 125 6.46 19.16 4.46
CA LYS A 125 6.93 20.55 4.41
C LYS A 125 5.89 21.52 4.99
N TYR A 126 4.61 21.34 4.66
CA TYR A 126 3.51 22.12 5.20
C TYR A 126 3.36 21.94 6.71
N LEU A 127 3.29 20.70 7.16
CA LEU A 127 3.15 20.36 8.58
C LEU A 127 4.31 20.90 9.43
N GLN A 128 5.55 20.80 8.93
CA GLN A 128 6.73 21.30 9.65
C GLN A 128 6.81 22.85 9.65
N LYS A 129 6.68 23.47 8.47
CA LYS A 129 7.02 24.90 8.31
C LYS A 129 5.86 25.83 8.60
N VAL A 130 4.63 25.38 8.35
CA VAL A 130 3.43 26.20 8.55
C VAL A 130 2.73 25.84 9.85
N CYS A 131 2.55 24.54 10.11
CA CYS A 131 1.85 24.07 11.29
C CYS A 131 2.75 23.88 12.52
N GLY A 132 4.08 23.96 12.38
CA GLY A 132 5.03 23.81 13.49
C GLY A 132 5.18 22.39 14.05
N ILE A 133 4.75 21.37 13.30
CA ILE A 133 4.83 19.98 13.75
C ILE A 133 6.28 19.47 13.71
N ASN A 134 6.74 18.92 14.83
CA ASN A 134 8.06 18.35 14.93
C ASN A 134 8.03 16.86 14.52
N PHE A 135 8.82 16.50 13.51
CA PHE A 135 8.92 15.14 12.97
C PHE A 135 10.07 14.32 13.55
N ASN A 136 10.87 14.84 14.50
CA ASN A 136 12.05 14.12 15.01
C ASN A 136 11.74 12.71 15.56
N ARG A 137 10.53 12.52 16.09
CA ARG A 137 10.09 11.21 16.60
C ARG A 137 9.43 10.33 15.53
N LEU A 138 9.23 10.85 14.33
CA LEU A 138 8.53 10.20 13.22
C LEU A 138 9.44 10.01 12.00
N GLU A 139 10.76 10.18 12.16
CA GLU A 139 11.69 10.09 11.03
C GLU A 139 11.73 8.68 10.41
N ASN A 140 11.66 7.65 11.22
CA ASN A 140 11.65 6.26 10.75
C ASN A 140 10.37 5.95 9.98
N GLU A 141 9.21 6.31 10.53
CA GLU A 141 7.90 6.15 9.90
C GLU A 141 7.82 6.96 8.61
N TRP A 142 8.37 8.20 8.63
CA TRP A 142 8.41 9.01 7.42
C TRP A 142 9.34 8.46 6.35
N SER A 143 10.47 7.88 6.74
CA SER A 143 11.36 7.18 5.82
C SER A 143 10.64 6.00 5.16
N PHE A 144 9.95 5.19 5.96
CA PHE A 144 9.15 4.08 5.45
C PHE A 144 8.08 4.55 4.44
N LEU A 145 7.36 5.62 4.75
CA LEU A 145 6.37 6.20 3.85
C LEU A 145 6.97 6.75 2.55
N THR A 146 8.19 7.27 2.63
CA THR A 146 8.92 7.74 1.44
C THR A 146 9.34 6.55 0.54
N ASP A 147 9.71 5.43 1.15
CA ASP A 147 10.00 4.20 0.43
C ASP A 147 8.74 3.62 -0.22
N LEU A 148 7.65 3.56 0.52
CA LEU A 148 6.34 3.14 0.01
C LEU A 148 5.89 4.02 -1.17
N ALA A 149 6.12 5.35 -1.09
CA ALA A 149 5.85 6.26 -2.19
C ALA A 149 6.68 5.94 -3.44
N ALA A 150 7.95 5.58 -3.28
CA ALA A 150 8.81 5.20 -4.40
C ALA A 150 8.35 3.90 -5.06
N ILE A 151 8.02 2.88 -4.27
CA ILE A 151 7.47 1.61 -4.76
C ILE A 151 6.14 1.85 -5.48
N ARG A 152 5.20 2.55 -4.84
CA ARG A 152 3.91 2.89 -5.45
C ARG A 152 4.07 3.62 -6.77
N ASN A 153 4.99 4.57 -6.87
CA ASN A 153 5.23 5.31 -8.10
C ASN A 153 5.82 4.42 -9.21
N CYS A 154 6.72 3.49 -8.86
CA CYS A 154 7.24 2.50 -9.80
C CYS A 154 6.11 1.60 -10.33
N LEU A 155 5.28 1.06 -9.44
CA LEU A 155 4.13 0.22 -9.80
C LEU A 155 3.11 1.00 -10.65
N ALA A 156 2.74 2.22 -10.25
CA ALA A 156 1.70 3.03 -10.91
C ALA A 156 2.07 3.50 -12.32
N HIS A 157 3.34 3.88 -12.53
CA HIS A 157 3.76 4.53 -13.78
C HIS A 157 4.54 3.61 -14.72
N CYS A 158 5.10 2.53 -14.20
CA CYS A 158 5.96 1.63 -14.95
C CYS A 158 5.54 0.16 -14.81
N ASP A 159 4.43 -0.12 -14.14
CA ASP A 159 3.99 -1.48 -13.79
C ASP A 159 5.09 -2.32 -13.10
N GLY A 160 5.93 -1.65 -12.31
CA GLY A 160 7.07 -2.27 -11.63
C GLY A 160 8.32 -2.49 -12.49
N ASP A 161 8.30 -2.15 -13.78
CA ASP A 161 9.47 -2.30 -14.66
C ASP A 161 10.51 -1.20 -14.38
N LEU A 162 11.60 -1.60 -13.71
CA LEU A 162 12.69 -0.71 -13.31
C LEU A 162 13.47 -0.12 -14.48
N ARG A 163 13.42 -0.72 -15.68
CA ARG A 163 14.06 -0.16 -16.89
C ARG A 163 13.41 1.14 -17.29
N ARG A 164 12.13 1.30 -16.96
CA ARG A 164 11.30 2.49 -17.27
C ARG A 164 11.23 3.48 -16.11
N TYR A 165 11.69 3.09 -14.91
CA TYR A 165 11.56 3.91 -13.71
C TYR A 165 12.79 4.77 -13.47
N LYS A 166 12.60 6.10 -13.42
CA LYS A 166 13.69 7.07 -13.29
C LYS A 166 14.54 6.89 -12.02
N ASN A 167 13.93 6.53 -10.90
CA ASN A 167 14.60 6.39 -9.61
C ASN A 167 14.89 4.90 -9.27
N ARG A 168 15.30 4.11 -10.26
CA ARG A 168 15.68 2.70 -10.09
C ARG A 168 16.58 2.43 -8.90
N PRO A 169 17.68 3.20 -8.63
CA PRO A 169 18.57 2.92 -7.49
C PRO A 169 17.86 2.98 -6.13
N GLN A 170 16.85 3.83 -5.98
CA GLN A 170 16.07 3.92 -4.74
C GLN A 170 15.26 2.64 -4.52
N VAL A 171 14.57 2.14 -5.54
CA VAL A 171 13.76 0.91 -5.46
C VAL A 171 14.64 -0.30 -5.21
N GLU A 172 15.80 -0.40 -5.86
CA GLU A 172 16.78 -1.47 -5.61
C GLU A 172 17.30 -1.44 -4.16
N ALA A 173 17.55 -0.26 -3.61
CA ALA A 173 17.97 -0.12 -2.21
C ALA A 173 16.86 -0.52 -1.23
N ILE A 174 15.59 -0.26 -1.56
CA ILE A 174 14.44 -0.69 -0.77
C ILE A 174 14.31 -2.21 -0.81
N ALA A 175 14.34 -2.83 -1.99
CA ALA A 175 14.24 -4.27 -2.15
C ALA A 175 15.35 -5.04 -1.39
N LYS A 176 16.57 -4.49 -1.32
CA LYS A 176 17.67 -5.11 -0.56
C LYS A 176 17.43 -5.16 0.96
N ARG A 177 16.58 -4.31 1.51
CA ARG A 177 16.31 -4.23 2.97
C ARG A 177 14.92 -4.69 3.37
N SER A 178 14.03 -4.95 2.40
CA SER A 178 12.66 -5.41 2.61
C SER A 178 12.56 -6.90 2.28
N LEU A 179 11.80 -7.62 3.09
CA LEU A 179 11.45 -9.02 2.81
C LEU A 179 10.20 -9.14 1.94
N GLU A 180 9.42 -8.08 1.87
CA GLU A 180 8.14 -8.03 1.15
C GLU A 180 8.27 -7.56 -0.30
N ILE A 181 9.47 -7.16 -0.71
CA ILE A 181 9.73 -6.63 -2.06
C ILE A 181 10.92 -7.36 -2.65
N SER A 182 10.73 -7.99 -3.79
CA SER A 182 11.79 -8.61 -4.59
C SER A 182 11.88 -7.97 -5.98
N ILE A 183 12.99 -8.22 -6.65
CA ILE A 183 13.19 -7.83 -8.04
C ILE A 183 13.45 -9.11 -8.81
N GLU A 184 12.51 -9.46 -9.68
CA GLU A 184 12.59 -10.63 -10.55
C GLU A 184 13.16 -10.22 -11.92
N GLU A 185 13.81 -11.17 -12.60
CA GLU A 185 14.42 -10.95 -13.91
C GLU A 185 15.29 -9.69 -13.99
N GLU A 186 15.91 -9.29 -12.86
CA GLU A 186 16.75 -8.09 -12.71
C GLU A 186 16.03 -6.75 -12.93
N HIS A 187 14.72 -6.73 -13.19
CA HIS A 187 14.03 -5.49 -13.50
C HIS A 187 12.58 -5.38 -13.04
N LEU A 188 11.89 -6.47 -12.72
CA LEU A 188 10.48 -6.44 -12.33
C LEU A 188 10.31 -6.44 -10.81
N VAL A 189 9.72 -5.38 -10.28
CA VAL A 189 9.35 -5.28 -8.86
C VAL A 189 8.18 -6.20 -8.55
N THR A 190 8.38 -7.14 -7.66
CA THR A 190 7.35 -8.08 -7.19
C THR A 190 7.12 -7.88 -5.71
N LEU A 191 5.86 -7.87 -5.31
CA LEU A 191 5.43 -7.82 -3.92
C LEU A 191 5.22 -9.25 -3.43
N THR A 192 6.02 -9.66 -2.46
CA THR A 192 5.81 -10.91 -1.73
C THR A 192 4.85 -10.67 -0.56
N ASN A 193 4.50 -11.70 0.16
CA ASN A 193 3.47 -11.69 1.20
C ASN A 193 3.53 -10.46 2.14
N LEU A 194 2.58 -9.52 1.99
CA LEU A 194 2.50 -8.27 2.76
C LEU A 194 1.98 -8.52 4.21
N ARG A 195 2.66 -9.35 4.99
CA ARG A 195 2.23 -9.70 6.37
C ARG A 195 2.43 -8.57 7.39
N SER A 196 3.20 -7.53 7.06
CA SER A 196 3.67 -6.50 7.99
C SER A 196 3.25 -5.06 7.67
N VAL A 197 2.29 -4.86 6.78
CA VAL A 197 1.78 -3.51 6.47
C VAL A 197 0.59 -3.12 7.32
#